data_91cf625456fec27b36b9254b2c410064
#
_entry.id   91cf625456fec27b36b9254b2c410064
#
_cell.length_a   1.000
_cell.length_b   1.000
_cell.length_c   1.000
_cell.angle_alpha   90.00
_cell.angle_beta   90.00
_cell.angle_gamma   90.00
#
_symmetry.space_group_name_H-M   'P 1'
#
loop_
_entity.id
_entity.type
_entity.pdbx_description
1 polymer ?
#
loop_
_entity_poly.entity_id
_entity_poly.type
_entity_poly.pdbx_seq_one_letter_code
_entity_poly.pdbx_strand_id
1 'polypeptide(L)'
;TLEQTGGTAVCINCGQCANVCPVSSITEKYEYRDVREAVRDPEKIVIFNTSPSVRIALGEEFDMEDGSFVQGKMVALLRKLGASYVLDTNFAADLTIMEEASELIERITKKNRPLPQFTSCCPSWVKYAEIYHPDMLPHLSTAKSPIGMQGPTVKTYFAKKMGLNPEKIVNVAVTPCTAKKFEIRREEMSAAAEYLGIPGMRDMDYVITTNLNYRPKELFD
;
A
#
# COMPACT_ATOMS: atom_id res chain seq x y z
N THR A 1 1.41 -4.53 -20.23
CA THR A 1 0.37 -3.98 -19.36
C THR A 1 -0.83 -3.59 -20.21
N LEU A 2 -2.04 -3.93 -19.77
CA LEU A 2 -3.31 -3.65 -20.47
C LEU A 2 -3.61 -2.13 -20.62
N GLU A 3 -2.75 -1.28 -20.17
CA GLU A 3 -2.87 0.19 -20.23
C GLU A 3 -2.41 0.82 -21.55
N GLN A 4 -1.77 0.05 -22.45
CA GLN A 4 -1.09 0.64 -23.61
C GLN A 4 -1.80 0.42 -24.97
N THR A 5 -2.96 -0.17 -25.00
CA THR A 5 -3.68 -0.41 -26.24
C THR A 5 -4.79 0.63 -26.45
N GLY A 6 -4.49 1.91 -26.62
CA GLY A 6 -5.36 2.96 -27.23
C GLY A 6 -6.88 2.93 -26.99
N GLY A 7 -7.37 2.05 -26.14
CA GLY A 7 -8.75 1.91 -25.69
C GLY A 7 -8.89 2.27 -24.22
N THR A 8 -10.08 2.63 -23.79
CA THR A 8 -10.41 2.89 -22.38
C THR A 8 -10.01 1.66 -21.56
N ALA A 9 -9.04 1.81 -20.68
CA ALA A 9 -8.55 0.70 -19.86
C ALA A 9 -9.65 0.24 -18.91
N VAL A 10 -10.24 -0.93 -19.20
CA VAL A 10 -11.30 -1.55 -18.38
C VAL A 10 -10.74 -2.32 -17.18
N CYS A 11 -9.43 -2.38 -17.04
CA CYS A 11 -8.76 -3.11 -15.98
C CYS A 11 -8.80 -2.33 -14.66
N ILE A 12 -9.35 -2.96 -13.62
CA ILE A 12 -9.40 -2.41 -12.24
C ILE A 12 -8.20 -2.82 -11.37
N ASN A 13 -7.19 -3.47 -11.94
CA ASN A 13 -5.95 -3.92 -11.28
C ASN A 13 -6.17 -4.88 -10.08
N CYS A 14 -7.25 -5.68 -10.07
CA CYS A 14 -7.59 -6.56 -8.95
C CYS A 14 -6.65 -7.78 -8.80
N GLY A 15 -5.81 -8.09 -9.80
CA GLY A 15 -4.85 -9.20 -9.75
C GLY A 15 -5.44 -10.59 -10.10
N GLN A 16 -6.74 -10.72 -10.30
CA GLN A 16 -7.39 -12.03 -10.54
C GLN A 16 -6.86 -12.74 -11.79
N CYS A 17 -6.53 -12.00 -12.84
CA CYS A 17 -5.95 -12.59 -14.05
C CYS A 17 -4.60 -13.26 -13.78
N ALA A 18 -3.78 -12.72 -12.88
CA ALA A 18 -2.52 -13.34 -12.50
C ALA A 18 -2.75 -14.62 -11.69
N ASN A 19 -3.75 -14.63 -10.80
CA ASN A 19 -4.05 -15.79 -9.96
C ASN A 19 -4.60 -16.99 -10.75
N VAL A 20 -5.32 -16.75 -11.84
CA VAL A 20 -5.96 -17.83 -12.64
C VAL A 20 -5.20 -18.17 -13.92
N CYS A 21 -4.08 -17.52 -14.20
CA CYS A 21 -3.30 -17.77 -15.41
C CYS A 21 -2.53 -19.09 -15.32
N PRO A 22 -2.92 -20.16 -16.06
CA PRO A 22 -2.35 -21.49 -15.89
C PRO A 22 -0.90 -21.59 -16.38
N VAL A 23 -0.47 -20.62 -17.18
CA VAL A 23 0.89 -20.58 -17.78
C VAL A 23 1.73 -19.42 -17.27
N SER A 24 1.28 -18.73 -16.22
CA SER A 24 1.97 -17.60 -15.59
C SER A 24 2.45 -16.50 -16.57
N SER A 25 1.74 -16.35 -17.70
CA SER A 25 2.04 -15.29 -18.68
C SER A 25 1.59 -13.91 -18.21
N ILE A 26 0.66 -13.87 -17.25
CA ILE A 26 0.20 -12.65 -16.58
C ILE A 26 0.73 -12.70 -15.16
N THR A 27 1.60 -11.77 -14.83
CA THR A 27 2.20 -11.66 -13.50
C THR A 27 2.05 -10.24 -12.96
N GLU A 28 2.18 -10.10 -11.66
CA GLU A 28 2.30 -8.78 -11.07
C GLU A 28 3.70 -8.18 -11.34
N LYS A 29 3.85 -6.88 -11.18
CA LYS A 29 5.17 -6.23 -11.23
C LYS A 29 5.96 -6.59 -9.97
N TYR A 30 7.12 -7.18 -10.14
CA TYR A 30 8.01 -7.53 -9.03
C TYR A 30 8.84 -6.32 -8.60
N GLU A 31 8.48 -5.71 -7.48
CA GLU A 31 9.20 -4.57 -6.90
C GLU A 31 10.20 -5.00 -5.82
N TYR A 32 10.28 -6.29 -5.49
CA TYR A 32 11.21 -6.79 -4.48
C TYR A 32 12.69 -6.59 -4.86
N ARG A 33 13.01 -6.59 -6.17
CA ARG A 33 14.37 -6.35 -6.66
C ARG A 33 14.82 -4.92 -6.34
N ASP A 34 13.97 -3.96 -6.62
CA ASP A 34 14.23 -2.54 -6.33
C ASP A 34 14.37 -2.31 -4.81
N VAL A 35 13.53 -2.98 -4.02
CA VAL A 35 13.60 -2.92 -2.54
C VAL A 35 14.90 -3.54 -2.02
N ARG A 36 15.34 -4.69 -2.59
CA ARG A 36 16.60 -5.34 -2.23
C ARG A 36 17.81 -4.43 -2.53
N GLU A 37 17.79 -3.74 -3.64
CA GLU A 37 18.82 -2.74 -3.97
C GLU A 37 18.80 -1.58 -2.97
N ALA A 38 17.61 -1.05 -2.65
CA ALA A 38 17.48 0.01 -1.66
C ALA A 38 18.00 -0.40 -0.28
N VAL A 39 17.75 -1.63 0.15
CA VAL A 39 18.25 -2.17 1.43
C VAL A 39 19.79 -2.30 1.46
N ARG A 40 20.42 -2.55 0.31
CA ARG A 40 21.88 -2.64 0.20
C ARG A 40 22.58 -1.30 0.11
N ASP A 41 21.84 -0.24 -0.18
CA ASP A 41 22.36 1.13 -0.26
C ASP A 41 22.48 1.74 1.13
N PRO A 42 23.70 2.01 1.65
CA PRO A 42 23.89 2.56 2.98
C PRO A 42 23.36 3.99 3.13
N GLU A 43 23.12 4.69 2.03
CA GLU A 43 22.55 6.05 2.05
C GLU A 43 21.03 6.07 2.17
N LYS A 44 20.37 4.91 2.05
CA LYS A 44 18.90 4.78 2.13
C LYS A 44 18.44 4.33 3.51
N ILE A 45 17.31 4.84 3.90
CA ILE A 45 16.61 4.47 5.14
C ILE A 45 15.36 3.70 4.72
N VAL A 46 15.44 2.37 4.71
CA VAL A 46 14.32 1.53 4.26
C VAL A 46 13.37 1.27 5.41
N ILE A 47 12.10 1.67 5.22
CA ILE A 47 11.02 1.53 6.21
C ILE A 47 9.95 0.61 5.64
N PHE A 48 9.73 -0.53 6.30
CA PHE A 48 8.68 -1.46 5.94
C PHE A 48 7.41 -1.18 6.75
N ASN A 49 6.28 -1.11 6.06
CA ASN A 49 4.95 -0.94 6.64
C ASN A 49 4.13 -2.20 6.37
N THR A 50 3.80 -2.95 7.42
CA THR A 50 3.17 -4.27 7.28
C THR A 50 1.67 -4.21 7.47
N SER A 51 0.92 -4.72 6.49
CA SER A 51 -0.53 -4.89 6.61
C SER A 51 -0.88 -6.03 7.59
N PRO A 52 -2.04 -5.98 8.25
CA PRO A 52 -2.42 -6.93 9.31
C PRO A 52 -2.40 -8.40 8.89
N SER A 53 -2.83 -8.73 7.68
CA SER A 53 -2.89 -10.10 7.18
C SER A 53 -1.52 -10.76 6.97
N VAL A 54 -0.46 -9.95 6.75
CA VAL A 54 0.89 -10.47 6.51
C VAL A 54 1.40 -11.31 7.68
N ARG A 55 1.08 -10.90 8.91
CA ARG A 55 1.49 -11.59 10.14
C ARG A 55 0.80 -12.92 10.38
N ILE A 56 -0.26 -13.21 9.60
CA ILE A 56 -0.97 -14.48 9.62
C ILE A 56 -0.50 -15.37 8.46
N ALA A 57 -0.40 -14.81 7.24
CA ALA A 57 -0.05 -15.57 6.03
C ALA A 57 1.45 -15.96 5.96
N LEU A 58 2.33 -15.16 6.54
CA LEU A 58 3.78 -15.39 6.42
C LEU A 58 4.24 -16.72 7.03
N GLY A 59 3.54 -17.22 8.05
CA GLY A 59 3.88 -18.49 8.69
C GLY A 59 3.80 -19.69 7.73
N GLU A 60 2.85 -19.68 6.82
CA GLU A 60 2.60 -20.73 5.84
C GLU A 60 3.78 -20.91 4.88
N GLU A 61 4.50 -19.84 4.55
CA GLU A 61 5.69 -19.88 3.70
C GLU A 61 6.91 -20.53 4.37
N PHE A 62 6.85 -20.76 5.67
CA PHE A 62 7.89 -21.39 6.48
C PHE A 62 7.40 -22.71 7.10
N ASP A 63 6.47 -23.39 6.44
CA ASP A 63 5.93 -24.69 6.86
C ASP A 63 5.36 -24.68 8.29
N MET A 64 4.87 -23.53 8.75
CA MET A 64 4.14 -23.42 10.01
C MET A 64 2.66 -23.75 9.79
N GLU A 65 1.95 -24.06 10.87
CA GLU A 65 0.51 -24.29 10.85
C GLU A 65 -0.21 -23.10 10.23
N ASP A 66 -1.18 -23.38 9.33
CA ASP A 66 -1.99 -22.37 8.64
C ASP A 66 -2.66 -21.42 9.65
N GLY A 67 -2.60 -20.13 9.37
CA GLY A 67 -3.15 -19.11 10.26
C GLY A 67 -2.32 -18.79 11.50
N SER A 68 -1.09 -19.31 11.60
CA SER A 68 -0.18 -19.01 12.71
C SER A 68 0.12 -17.50 12.81
N PHE A 69 -0.04 -16.94 14.01
CA PHE A 69 0.29 -15.53 14.24
C PHE A 69 1.79 -15.33 14.47
N VAL A 70 2.48 -14.77 13.48
CA VAL A 70 3.95 -14.69 13.46
C VAL A 70 4.50 -13.25 13.48
N GLN A 71 3.79 -12.29 14.05
CA GLN A 71 4.17 -10.86 14.05
C GLN A 71 5.61 -10.63 14.51
N GLY A 72 6.03 -11.21 15.63
CA GLY A 72 7.39 -11.03 16.15
C GLY A 72 8.45 -11.58 15.23
N LYS A 73 8.20 -12.78 14.64
CA LYS A 73 9.09 -13.42 13.66
C LYS A 73 9.17 -12.58 12.38
N MET A 74 8.05 -12.06 11.89
CA MET A 74 7.97 -11.19 10.72
C MET A 74 8.82 -9.93 10.92
N VAL A 75 8.68 -9.25 12.06
CA VAL A 75 9.47 -8.05 12.36
C VAL A 75 10.97 -8.37 12.44
N ALA A 76 11.33 -9.49 13.10
CA ALA A 76 12.71 -9.94 13.18
C ALA A 76 13.30 -10.27 11.80
N LEU A 77 12.51 -10.92 10.93
CA LEU A 77 12.87 -11.23 9.57
C LEU A 77 13.15 -9.95 8.75
N LEU A 78 12.22 -9.01 8.73
CA LEU A 78 12.38 -7.76 7.99
C LEU A 78 13.61 -6.96 8.48
N ARG A 79 13.87 -6.94 9.78
CA ARG A 79 15.08 -6.33 10.34
C ARG A 79 16.34 -7.06 9.89
N LYS A 80 16.32 -8.39 9.85
CA LYS A 80 17.45 -9.20 9.38
C LYS A 80 17.71 -8.97 7.88
N LEU A 81 16.68 -8.71 7.10
CA LEU A 81 16.79 -8.34 5.68
C LEU A 81 17.35 -6.93 5.46
N GLY A 82 17.50 -6.12 6.52
CA GLY A 82 18.10 -4.80 6.46
C GLY A 82 17.11 -3.64 6.61
N ALA A 83 15.89 -3.89 7.09
CA ALA A 83 14.97 -2.81 7.43
C ALA A 83 15.54 -1.88 8.49
N SER A 84 15.58 -0.57 8.22
CA SER A 84 15.90 0.44 9.21
C SER A 84 14.81 0.54 10.27
N TYR A 85 13.55 0.47 9.82
CA TYR A 85 12.37 0.45 10.67
C TYR A 85 11.30 -0.48 10.10
N VAL A 86 10.50 -1.07 11.01
CA VAL A 86 9.31 -1.86 10.67
C VAL A 86 8.14 -1.27 11.42
N LEU A 87 7.15 -0.78 10.69
CA LEU A 87 5.96 -0.10 11.20
C LEU A 87 4.71 -0.92 10.90
N ASP A 88 3.69 -0.75 11.73
CA ASP A 88 2.39 -1.41 11.57
C ASP A 88 1.41 -0.46 10.86
N THR A 89 0.82 -0.92 9.77
CA THR A 89 -0.20 -0.15 9.02
C THR A 89 -1.50 0.04 9.84
N ASN A 90 -1.69 -0.68 10.95
CA ASN A 90 -2.82 -0.45 11.84
C ASN A 90 -2.86 0.98 12.38
N PHE A 91 -1.71 1.60 12.63
CA PHE A 91 -1.65 3.01 13.01
C PHE A 91 -2.34 3.92 11.99
N ALA A 92 -2.05 3.70 10.72
CA ALA A 92 -2.68 4.49 9.65
C ALA A 92 -4.13 4.08 9.39
N ALA A 93 -4.51 2.84 9.72
CA ALA A 93 -5.91 2.41 9.69
C ALA A 93 -6.74 3.18 10.73
N ASP A 94 -6.18 3.42 11.92
CA ASP A 94 -6.83 4.25 12.94
C ASP A 94 -7.01 5.70 12.45
N LEU A 95 -6.00 6.27 11.77
CA LEU A 95 -6.14 7.60 11.15
C LEU A 95 -7.22 7.61 10.08
N THR A 96 -7.26 6.60 9.21
CA THR A 96 -8.28 6.48 8.16
C THR A 96 -9.68 6.42 8.76
N ILE A 97 -9.89 5.61 9.82
CA ILE A 97 -11.18 5.50 10.50
C ILE A 97 -11.60 6.84 11.10
N MET A 98 -10.68 7.57 11.72
CA MET A 98 -10.98 8.88 12.30
C MET A 98 -11.43 9.89 11.25
N GLU A 99 -10.75 9.93 10.10
CA GLU A 99 -11.13 10.81 8.99
C GLU A 99 -12.46 10.40 8.35
N GLU A 100 -12.67 9.11 8.06
CA GLU A 100 -13.91 8.60 7.48
C GLU A 100 -15.11 8.80 8.41
N ALA A 101 -14.95 8.57 9.71
CA ALA A 101 -16.00 8.80 10.69
C ALA A 101 -16.33 10.28 10.81
N SER A 102 -15.34 11.17 10.82
CA SER A 102 -15.54 12.60 10.84
C SER A 102 -16.29 13.09 9.59
N GLU A 103 -15.90 12.58 8.42
CA GLU A 103 -16.60 12.86 7.17
C GLU A 103 -18.06 12.37 7.21
N LEU A 104 -18.32 11.17 7.74
CA LEU A 104 -19.68 10.63 7.88
C LEU A 104 -20.54 11.51 8.77
N ILE A 105 -20.00 11.95 9.91
CA ILE A 105 -20.71 12.87 10.82
C ILE A 105 -21.05 14.18 10.10
N GLU A 106 -20.12 14.70 9.31
CA GLU A 106 -20.38 15.90 8.52
C GLU A 106 -21.46 15.70 7.44
N ARG A 107 -21.43 14.58 6.75
CA ARG A 107 -22.46 14.22 5.74
C ARG A 107 -23.86 14.13 6.37
N ILE A 108 -23.97 13.57 7.58
CA ILE A 108 -25.24 13.43 8.30
C ILE A 108 -25.72 14.78 8.81
N THR A 109 -24.83 15.58 9.43
CA THR A 109 -25.20 16.83 10.11
C THR A 109 -25.33 18.02 9.18
N LYS A 110 -24.34 18.18 8.27
CA LYS A 110 -24.29 19.32 7.34
C LYS A 110 -24.98 19.05 6.01
N LYS A 111 -25.29 17.78 5.71
CA LYS A 111 -25.90 17.32 4.43
C LYS A 111 -25.14 17.84 3.19
N ASN A 112 -23.82 17.98 3.31
CA ASN A 112 -22.96 18.55 2.29
C ASN A 112 -22.57 17.56 1.18
N ARG A 113 -22.78 16.26 1.39
CA ARG A 113 -22.52 15.18 0.44
C ARG A 113 -23.56 14.08 0.55
N PRO A 114 -23.76 13.28 -0.51
CA PRO A 114 -24.77 12.21 -0.51
C PRO A 114 -24.44 11.06 0.46
N LEU A 115 -25.51 10.37 0.86
CA LEU A 115 -25.46 9.12 1.60
C LEU A 115 -26.04 7.99 0.71
N PRO A 116 -25.63 6.71 0.90
CA PRO A 116 -24.64 6.23 1.85
C PRO A 116 -23.22 6.71 1.51
N GLN A 117 -22.34 6.75 2.54
CA GLN A 117 -20.91 6.93 2.33
C GLN A 117 -20.27 5.56 2.10
N PHE A 118 -19.44 5.42 1.06
CA PHE A 118 -18.61 4.25 0.80
C PHE A 118 -17.16 4.56 1.12
N THR A 119 -16.45 3.56 1.69
CA THR A 119 -15.02 3.69 1.95
C THR A 119 -14.22 3.63 0.63
N SER A 120 -13.06 4.26 0.61
CA SER A 120 -12.17 4.33 -0.58
C SER A 120 -10.83 3.59 -0.37
N CYS A 121 -10.74 2.71 0.63
CA CYS A 121 -9.51 2.00 0.95
C CYS A 121 -9.11 0.91 -0.07
N CYS A 122 -10.05 0.44 -0.91
CA CYS A 122 -9.77 -0.55 -1.95
C CYS A 122 -9.55 0.13 -3.31
N PRO A 123 -8.31 0.13 -3.86
CA PRO A 123 -8.04 0.81 -5.13
C PRO A 123 -8.76 0.20 -6.33
N SER A 124 -9.03 -1.11 -6.31
CA SER A 124 -9.82 -1.75 -7.36
C SER A 124 -11.28 -1.29 -7.34
N TRP A 125 -11.86 -1.11 -6.15
CA TRP A 125 -13.20 -0.56 -5.98
C TRP A 125 -13.27 0.89 -6.48
N VAL A 126 -12.31 1.72 -6.08
CA VAL A 126 -12.26 3.12 -6.53
C VAL A 126 -12.16 3.19 -8.06
N LYS A 127 -11.24 2.43 -8.66
CA LYS A 127 -11.07 2.38 -10.11
C LYS A 127 -12.31 1.80 -10.83
N TYR A 128 -12.98 0.83 -10.22
CA TYR A 128 -14.25 0.30 -10.74
C TYR A 128 -15.33 1.39 -10.75
N ALA A 129 -15.47 2.13 -9.66
CA ALA A 129 -16.42 3.24 -9.60
C ALA A 129 -16.08 4.33 -10.63
N GLU A 130 -14.81 4.71 -10.76
CA GLU A 130 -14.37 5.71 -11.76
C GLU A 130 -14.74 5.33 -13.20
N ILE A 131 -14.64 4.03 -13.55
CA ILE A 131 -14.85 3.55 -14.93
C ILE A 131 -16.33 3.26 -15.21
N TYR A 132 -16.99 2.56 -14.29
CA TYR A 132 -18.31 1.98 -14.56
C TYR A 132 -19.46 2.68 -13.85
N HIS A 133 -19.17 3.41 -12.77
CA HIS A 133 -20.17 4.09 -11.94
C HIS A 133 -19.70 5.47 -11.48
N PRO A 134 -19.38 6.39 -12.42
CA PRO A 134 -18.89 7.73 -12.06
C PRO A 134 -19.91 8.55 -11.25
N ASP A 135 -21.18 8.23 -11.36
CA ASP A 135 -22.27 8.79 -10.54
C ASP A 135 -22.14 8.45 -9.06
N MET A 136 -21.42 7.39 -8.70
CA MET A 136 -21.15 7.01 -7.31
C MET A 136 -19.94 7.71 -6.68
N LEU A 137 -19.11 8.39 -7.46
CA LEU A 137 -17.91 9.05 -6.93
C LEU A 137 -18.20 10.06 -5.78
N PRO A 138 -19.30 10.84 -5.81
CA PRO A 138 -19.64 11.71 -4.69
C PRO A 138 -19.93 10.97 -3.36
N HIS A 139 -20.27 9.68 -3.45
CA HIS A 139 -20.53 8.81 -2.31
C HIS A 139 -19.25 8.24 -1.68
N LEU A 140 -18.12 8.24 -2.41
CA LEU A 140 -16.86 7.75 -1.86
C LEU A 140 -16.34 8.69 -0.79
N SER A 141 -15.70 8.13 0.22
CA SER A 141 -14.93 8.89 1.19
C SER A 141 -13.75 9.58 0.53
N THR A 142 -13.41 10.77 1.01
CA THR A 142 -12.22 11.51 0.57
C THR A 142 -10.95 11.06 1.29
N ALA A 143 -11.08 10.21 2.32
CA ALA A 143 -9.95 9.67 3.03
C ALA A 143 -9.14 8.72 2.15
N LYS A 144 -7.82 8.84 2.21
CA LYS A 144 -6.92 7.87 1.58
C LYS A 144 -6.98 6.52 2.30
N SER A 145 -6.58 5.46 1.61
CA SER A 145 -6.43 4.15 2.26
C SER A 145 -5.40 4.19 3.39
N PRO A 146 -5.40 3.19 4.31
CA PRO A 146 -4.37 3.10 5.35
C PRO A 146 -2.93 3.18 4.82
N ILE A 147 -2.64 2.57 3.67
CA ILE A 147 -1.32 2.69 3.04
C ILE A 147 -1.10 4.12 2.51
N GLY A 148 -2.12 4.73 1.91
CA GLY A 148 -2.10 6.12 1.46
C GLY A 148 -1.98 7.14 2.58
N MET A 149 -2.44 6.82 3.80
CA MET A 149 -2.24 7.63 5.01
C MET A 149 -0.86 7.40 5.64
N GLN A 150 -0.39 6.14 5.65
CA GLN A 150 0.90 5.77 6.22
C GLN A 150 2.06 6.44 5.50
N GLY A 151 2.00 6.49 4.16
CA GLY A 151 3.05 7.06 3.33
C GLY A 151 3.49 8.45 3.75
N PRO A 152 2.63 9.45 3.65
CA PRO A 152 2.97 10.82 4.05
C PRO A 152 3.29 10.93 5.55
N THR A 153 2.59 10.19 6.42
CA THR A 153 2.87 10.20 7.87
C THR A 153 4.30 9.77 8.17
N VAL A 154 4.81 8.76 7.46
CA VAL A 154 6.20 8.29 7.62
C VAL A 154 7.18 9.36 7.16
N LYS A 155 6.99 9.93 5.96
CA LYS A 155 7.93 10.90 5.38
C LYS A 155 7.87 12.29 6.02
N THR A 156 6.81 12.61 6.76
CA THR A 156 6.67 13.89 7.47
C THR A 156 6.82 13.75 8.98
N TYR A 157 5.78 13.25 9.64
CA TYR A 157 5.73 13.18 11.10
C TYR A 157 6.80 12.25 11.70
N PHE A 158 6.87 11.01 11.20
CA PHE A 158 7.84 10.03 11.73
C PHE A 158 9.27 10.46 11.43
N ALA A 159 9.56 10.90 10.20
CA ALA A 159 10.88 11.43 9.83
C ALA A 159 11.31 12.58 10.73
N LYS A 160 10.44 13.56 10.97
CA LYS A 160 10.69 14.69 11.86
C LYS A 160 10.95 14.22 13.31
N LYS A 161 10.13 13.31 13.81
CA LYS A 161 10.24 12.77 15.18
C LYS A 161 11.55 12.02 15.41
N MET A 162 12.03 11.31 14.40
CA MET A 162 13.25 10.49 14.47
C MET A 162 14.49 11.22 13.96
N GLY A 163 14.38 12.48 13.51
CA GLY A 163 15.51 13.25 12.95
C GLY A 163 16.04 12.68 11.64
N LEU A 164 15.18 12.05 10.82
CA LEU A 164 15.55 11.42 9.54
C LEU A 164 15.40 12.42 8.40
N ASN A 165 16.25 12.30 7.36
CA ASN A 165 16.07 13.03 6.12
C ASN A 165 14.99 12.33 5.27
N PRO A 166 13.84 12.97 4.98
CA PRO A 166 12.76 12.38 4.18
C PRO A 166 13.17 11.91 2.77
N GLU A 167 14.15 12.58 2.14
CA GLU A 167 14.65 12.24 0.81
C GLU A 167 15.43 10.92 0.78
N LYS A 168 15.99 10.50 1.92
CA LYS A 168 16.69 9.24 2.06
C LYS A 168 15.75 8.07 2.42
N ILE A 169 14.50 8.36 2.76
CA ILE A 169 13.52 7.33 3.14
C ILE A 169 13.01 6.62 1.88
N VAL A 170 13.17 5.31 1.88
CA VAL A 170 12.49 4.39 0.97
C VAL A 170 11.37 3.71 1.75
N ASN A 171 10.13 4.09 1.43
CA ASN A 171 8.95 3.65 2.13
C ASN A 171 8.30 2.48 1.40
N VAL A 172 8.22 1.32 2.03
CA VAL A 172 7.79 0.07 1.43
C VAL A 172 6.55 -0.46 2.14
N ALA A 173 5.48 -0.71 1.40
CA ALA A 173 4.31 -1.41 1.91
C ALA A 173 4.42 -2.92 1.67
N VAL A 174 4.17 -3.73 2.69
CA VAL A 174 4.01 -5.18 2.59
C VAL A 174 2.54 -5.51 2.79
N THR A 175 1.88 -6.01 1.74
CA THR A 175 0.41 -6.13 1.69
C THR A 175 -0.02 -7.28 0.77
N PRO A 176 -1.19 -7.91 0.97
CA PRO A 176 -1.66 -8.98 0.08
C PRO A 176 -2.27 -8.45 -1.23
N CYS A 177 -2.40 -7.14 -1.42
CA CYS A 177 -3.18 -6.54 -2.49
C CYS A 177 -2.30 -6.01 -3.63
N THR A 178 -2.40 -6.61 -4.83
CA THR A 178 -1.68 -6.17 -6.03
C THR A 178 -2.12 -4.79 -6.52
N ALA A 179 -3.39 -4.41 -6.31
CA ALA A 179 -3.91 -3.10 -6.71
C ALA A 179 -3.25 -1.93 -5.96
N LYS A 180 -2.62 -2.19 -4.82
CA LYS A 180 -1.83 -1.18 -4.08
C LYS A 180 -0.62 -0.68 -4.88
N LYS A 181 -0.07 -1.50 -5.78
CA LYS A 181 1.00 -1.08 -6.71
C LYS A 181 0.52 0.00 -7.70
N PHE A 182 -0.74 -0.06 -8.08
CA PHE A 182 -1.38 0.99 -8.87
C PHE A 182 -1.70 2.22 -8.01
N GLU A 183 -2.29 2.03 -6.82
CA GLU A 183 -2.68 3.11 -5.93
C GLU A 183 -1.52 4.06 -5.63
N ILE A 184 -0.36 3.53 -5.24
CA ILE A 184 0.80 4.35 -4.87
C ILE A 184 1.39 5.16 -6.05
N ARG A 185 0.97 4.88 -7.28
CA ARG A 185 1.40 5.58 -8.51
C ARG A 185 0.43 6.68 -8.94
N ARG A 186 -0.73 6.80 -8.31
CA ARG A 186 -1.68 7.86 -8.59
C ARG A 186 -1.09 9.23 -8.21
N GLU A 187 -1.48 10.26 -8.93
CA GLU A 187 -0.94 11.62 -8.75
C GLU A 187 -1.20 12.17 -7.35
N GLU A 188 -2.39 11.91 -6.81
CA GLU A 188 -2.80 12.31 -5.47
C GLU A 188 -2.01 11.63 -4.33
N MET A 189 -1.21 10.60 -4.62
CA MET A 189 -0.36 9.90 -3.63
C MET A 189 1.02 10.54 -3.50
N SER A 190 1.04 11.87 -3.36
CA SER A 190 2.23 12.73 -3.26
C SER A 190 2.09 13.82 -2.19
N ALA A 191 1.28 13.58 -1.15
CA ALA A 191 1.02 14.57 -0.10
C ALA A 191 2.29 14.99 0.68
N ALA A 192 3.25 14.07 0.86
CA ALA A 192 4.53 14.40 1.48
C ALA A 192 5.35 15.39 0.63
N ALA A 193 5.33 15.21 -0.72
CA ALA A 193 6.00 16.12 -1.64
C ALA A 193 5.43 17.55 -1.52
N GLU A 194 4.12 17.66 -1.49
CA GLU A 194 3.42 18.94 -1.35
C GLU A 194 3.73 19.61 -0.01
N TYR A 195 3.61 18.86 1.09
CA TYR A 195 3.85 19.38 2.44
C TYR A 195 5.29 19.82 2.69
N LEU A 196 6.27 19.05 2.17
CA LEU A 196 7.69 19.31 2.37
C LEU A 196 8.29 20.24 1.32
N GLY A 197 7.57 20.53 0.22
CA GLY A 197 8.10 21.30 -0.90
C GLY A 197 9.18 20.55 -1.68
N ILE A 198 9.12 19.21 -1.76
CA ILE A 198 10.10 18.35 -2.44
C ILE A 198 9.45 17.72 -3.67
N PRO A 199 9.54 18.34 -4.86
CA PRO A 199 8.89 17.83 -6.06
C PRO A 199 9.35 16.40 -6.42
N GLY A 200 8.39 15.56 -6.83
CA GLY A 200 8.67 14.18 -7.26
C GLY A 200 8.81 13.17 -6.13
N MET A 201 8.78 13.58 -4.87
CA MET A 201 8.75 12.64 -3.74
C MET A 201 7.43 11.86 -3.77
N ARG A 202 7.51 10.55 -3.60
CA ARG A 202 6.35 9.67 -3.43
C ARG A 202 6.06 9.44 -1.96
N ASP A 203 4.78 9.33 -1.61
CA ASP A 203 4.36 8.98 -0.25
C ASP A 203 4.82 7.55 0.10
N MET A 204 4.57 6.61 -0.82
CA MET A 204 5.00 5.22 -0.76
C MET A 204 5.81 4.91 -2.02
N ASP A 205 7.00 4.32 -1.86
CA ASP A 205 7.92 4.08 -2.98
C ASP A 205 7.66 2.74 -3.65
N TYR A 206 7.44 1.67 -2.86
CA TYR A 206 7.27 0.31 -3.35
C TYR A 206 6.17 -0.44 -2.61
N VAL A 207 5.62 -1.47 -3.27
CA VAL A 207 4.69 -2.43 -2.69
C VAL A 207 5.20 -3.85 -2.92
N ILE A 208 5.47 -4.57 -1.84
CA ILE A 208 5.71 -6.02 -1.87
C ILE A 208 4.40 -6.72 -1.52
N THR A 209 4.02 -7.66 -2.36
CA THR A 209 2.82 -8.46 -2.15
C THR A 209 3.15 -9.81 -1.53
N THR A 210 2.28 -10.29 -0.65
CA THR A 210 2.31 -11.64 -0.08
C THR A 210 1.54 -12.61 -0.97
N ASN A 211 1.80 -12.62 -2.29
CA ASN A 211 1.12 -13.54 -3.17
C ASN A 211 1.72 -14.94 -3.01
N LEU A 212 0.96 -15.85 -2.41
CA LEU A 212 1.33 -17.23 -2.09
C LEU A 212 1.72 -18.08 -3.31
N ASN A 213 1.42 -17.65 -4.53
CA ASN A 213 1.85 -18.31 -5.76
C ASN A 213 3.33 -18.04 -6.11
N TYR A 214 3.98 -17.15 -5.40
CA TYR A 214 5.39 -16.84 -5.53
C TYR A 214 6.10 -17.12 -4.21
N ARG A 215 6.85 -18.21 -4.19
CA ARG A 215 7.65 -18.59 -3.02
C ARG A 215 8.63 -17.45 -2.70
N PRO A 216 8.60 -16.87 -1.50
CA PRO A 216 9.55 -15.82 -1.08
C PRO A 216 11.01 -16.29 -1.06
N LYS A 217 11.29 -17.54 -1.44
CA LYS A 217 12.66 -18.06 -1.48
C LYS A 217 13.61 -17.16 -2.26
N GLU A 218 13.12 -16.47 -3.29
CA GLU A 218 13.95 -15.52 -4.06
C GLU A 218 14.26 -14.20 -3.32
N LEU A 219 13.57 -13.90 -2.22
CA LEU A 219 13.94 -12.79 -1.34
C LEU A 219 15.10 -13.14 -0.42
N PHE A 220 15.38 -14.42 -0.24
CA PHE A 220 16.35 -14.94 0.71
C PHE A 220 17.62 -15.54 0.07
N ASP A 221 17.64 -15.69 -1.26
CA ASP A 221 18.82 -16.04 -2.06
C ASP A 221 19.55 -14.76 -2.53
#